data_504fe0038ea6ca731ca3dff9c5004c9d
#
_entry.id   504fe0038ea6ca731ca3dff9c5004c9d
#
_cell.length_a   1.000
_cell.length_b   1.000
_cell.length_c   1.000
_cell.angle_alpha   90.00
_cell.angle_beta   90.00
_cell.angle_gamma   90.00
#
_symmetry.space_group_name_H-M   'P 1'
#
loop_
_entity.id
_entity.type
_entity.pdbx_description
1 polymer ?
#
loop_
_entity_poly.entity_id
_entity_poly.type
_entity_poly.pdbx_seq_one_letter_code
_entity_poly.pdbx_strand_id
1 'polypeptide(L)'
;MIKYLYIDDDKLIDSKDKVSGFSEKGRLEVYAENNYPDWKEQINRLRRMDFDGLILDLKLDEIPVSNGIHADFRGTSLAQQLRDYQKEGTFPAFPIILFSGEEKMKTSLDATGLDLFDMFIDKGEMNVEVMTNLPNQLEELSNCYKLLNHKEDVVNMLRIVYPVDERFTNMLVDLQQDNSSAACVHLLLHEFILKPGLLIDESLLAARLGVDAKKCGDAWTSVLSLFDKARYKGILGNGWKRWWMRGVNDIWRELSGGQYLQMMDANERVEVLKKILGTEAIIPAKMMRYSESSKFWMVCRGTGEALDPIDGFVIAGQEPHYPWQDYFYVSKKAAFLKINNQRWKNVASFEKVRLKILKQEYAGK
;
A
#
# COMPACT_ATOMS: atom_id res chain seq x y z
N MET A 1 21.89 4.22 -10.76
CA MET A 1 20.80 3.42 -11.35
C MET A 1 20.52 2.27 -10.40
N ILE A 2 19.26 2.11 -9.99
CA ILE A 2 18.84 1.03 -9.09
C ILE A 2 18.61 -0.24 -9.89
N LYS A 3 19.00 -1.38 -9.32
CA LYS A 3 18.92 -2.68 -10.00
C LYS A 3 18.09 -3.66 -9.19
N TYR A 4 17.07 -4.25 -9.79
CA TYR A 4 16.33 -5.38 -9.23
C TYR A 4 16.59 -6.64 -10.01
N LEU A 5 16.81 -7.72 -9.28
CA LEU A 5 16.96 -9.05 -9.83
C LEU A 5 15.63 -9.80 -9.73
N TYR A 6 15.14 -10.35 -10.83
CA TYR A 6 13.97 -11.23 -10.84
C TYR A 6 14.37 -12.68 -10.96
N ILE A 7 13.85 -13.54 -10.09
CA ILE A 7 14.05 -14.98 -10.10
C ILE A 7 12.68 -15.67 -10.20
N ASP A 8 12.57 -16.53 -11.21
CA ASP A 8 11.40 -17.36 -11.52
C ASP A 8 11.92 -18.75 -11.95
N ASP A 9 11.09 -19.79 -11.91
CA ASP A 9 11.42 -21.13 -12.44
C ASP A 9 11.13 -21.27 -13.94
N ASP A 10 10.50 -20.27 -14.56
CA ASP A 10 10.31 -20.22 -16.01
C ASP A 10 11.63 -20.09 -16.78
N LYS A 11 11.58 -20.38 -18.07
CA LYS A 11 12.73 -20.13 -18.94
C LYS A 11 13.15 -18.67 -18.89
N LEU A 12 14.46 -18.42 -18.93
CA LEU A 12 15.00 -17.06 -18.79
C LEU A 12 14.41 -16.07 -19.80
N ILE A 13 14.06 -16.50 -21.01
CA ILE A 13 13.43 -15.63 -22.01
C ILE A 13 12.04 -15.18 -21.56
N ASP A 14 11.24 -16.12 -21.06
CA ASP A 14 9.87 -15.85 -20.58
C ASP A 14 9.92 -14.97 -19.32
N SER A 15 10.87 -15.21 -18.43
CA SER A 15 11.10 -14.38 -17.23
C SER A 15 11.52 -12.95 -17.59
N LYS A 16 12.36 -12.77 -18.61
CA LYS A 16 12.73 -11.43 -19.12
C LYS A 16 11.52 -10.69 -19.68
N ASP A 17 10.67 -11.38 -20.44
CA ASP A 17 9.48 -10.78 -21.02
C ASP A 17 8.49 -10.32 -19.94
N LYS A 18 8.32 -11.10 -18.87
CA LYS A 18 7.44 -10.75 -17.73
C LYS A 18 7.81 -9.42 -17.04
N VAL A 19 9.09 -9.11 -16.92
CA VAL A 19 9.57 -7.91 -16.21
C VAL A 19 10.08 -6.81 -17.13
N SER A 20 9.98 -6.98 -18.45
CA SER A 20 10.49 -6.02 -19.43
C SER A 20 9.92 -4.60 -19.26
N GLY A 21 8.67 -4.49 -18.81
CA GLY A 21 7.99 -3.22 -18.55
C GLY A 21 8.29 -2.59 -17.17
N PHE A 22 9.05 -3.26 -16.30
CA PHE A 22 9.33 -2.75 -14.95
C PHE A 22 10.51 -1.77 -14.92
N SER A 23 11.35 -1.80 -15.93
CA SER A 23 12.53 -0.94 -16.03
C SER A 23 12.16 0.46 -16.49
N GLU A 24 12.87 1.48 -15.96
CA GLU A 24 12.77 2.86 -16.38
C GLU A 24 14.16 3.40 -16.75
N LYS A 25 14.31 3.88 -17.98
CA LYS A 25 15.61 4.28 -18.54
C LYS A 25 16.33 5.30 -17.65
N GLY A 26 17.55 4.95 -17.25
CA GLY A 26 18.43 5.81 -16.47
C GLY A 26 18.18 5.81 -14.96
N ARG A 27 17.09 5.21 -14.47
CA ARG A 27 16.72 5.17 -13.05
C ARG A 27 16.69 3.76 -12.47
N LEU A 28 15.93 2.87 -13.11
CA LEU A 28 15.65 1.52 -12.63
C LEU A 28 15.89 0.50 -13.72
N GLU A 29 16.66 -0.53 -13.42
CA GLU A 29 16.84 -1.72 -14.24
C GLU A 29 16.28 -2.94 -13.49
N VAL A 30 15.38 -3.67 -14.13
CA VAL A 30 14.91 -4.98 -13.64
C VAL A 30 15.35 -6.03 -14.65
N TYR A 31 16.13 -6.99 -14.19
CA TYR A 31 16.65 -8.04 -15.04
C TYR A 31 16.40 -9.43 -14.44
N ALA A 32 16.17 -10.40 -15.30
CA ALA A 32 15.88 -11.77 -14.89
C ALA A 32 17.14 -12.65 -14.93
N GLU A 33 17.22 -13.56 -13.98
CA GLU A 33 18.24 -14.62 -13.91
C GLU A 33 17.57 -15.99 -13.68
N ASN A 34 18.26 -17.05 -14.06
CA ASN A 34 17.79 -18.40 -13.77
C ASN A 34 17.86 -18.68 -12.25
N ASN A 35 16.92 -19.47 -11.76
CA ASN A 35 17.08 -20.07 -10.45
C ASN A 35 18.08 -21.25 -10.52
N TYR A 36 18.59 -21.68 -9.37
CA TYR A 36 19.50 -22.82 -9.23
C TYR A 36 18.81 -23.98 -8.53
N PRO A 37 19.25 -25.23 -8.74
CA PRO A 37 18.61 -26.39 -8.11
C PRO A 37 18.75 -26.41 -6.58
N ASP A 38 19.89 -25.96 -6.06
CA ASP A 38 20.24 -25.97 -4.63
C ASP A 38 20.16 -24.55 -4.05
N TRP A 39 19.46 -24.38 -2.92
CA TRP A 39 19.27 -23.08 -2.31
C TRP A 39 20.58 -22.41 -1.82
N LYS A 40 21.61 -23.19 -1.43
CA LYS A 40 22.91 -22.66 -1.02
C LYS A 40 23.67 -22.12 -2.22
N GLU A 41 23.58 -22.81 -3.35
CA GLU A 41 24.16 -22.35 -4.61
C GLU A 41 23.48 -21.05 -5.06
N GLN A 42 22.15 -20.98 -4.97
CA GLN A 42 21.37 -19.75 -5.23
C GLN A 42 21.86 -18.59 -4.37
N ILE A 43 22.00 -18.76 -3.06
CA ILE A 43 22.48 -17.70 -2.15
C ILE A 43 23.94 -17.32 -2.45
N ASN A 44 24.81 -18.30 -2.72
CA ASN A 44 26.20 -18.02 -3.10
C ASN A 44 26.31 -17.23 -4.40
N ARG A 45 25.38 -17.46 -5.33
CA ARG A 45 25.29 -16.68 -6.57
C ARG A 45 24.85 -15.25 -6.27
N LEU A 46 23.77 -15.07 -5.47
CA LEU A 46 23.28 -13.76 -5.07
C LEU A 46 24.35 -12.90 -4.39
N ARG A 47 25.21 -13.50 -3.56
CA ARG A 47 26.33 -12.78 -2.90
C ARG A 47 27.36 -12.19 -3.88
N ARG A 48 27.42 -12.68 -5.12
CA ARG A 48 28.37 -12.24 -6.16
C ARG A 48 27.75 -11.28 -7.16
N MET A 49 26.44 -11.08 -7.11
CA MET A 49 25.71 -10.23 -8.03
C MET A 49 25.54 -8.82 -7.48
N ASP A 50 25.46 -7.86 -8.37
CA ASP A 50 25.23 -6.45 -8.05
C ASP A 50 23.75 -6.12 -8.27
N PHE A 51 23.00 -6.03 -7.17
CA PHE A 51 21.58 -5.65 -7.16
C PHE A 51 21.21 -4.92 -5.88
N ASP A 52 20.17 -4.11 -5.95
CA ASP A 52 19.63 -3.32 -4.85
C ASP A 52 18.33 -3.88 -4.26
N GLY A 53 17.72 -4.84 -4.94
CA GLY A 53 16.48 -5.50 -4.51
C GLY A 53 16.20 -6.77 -5.29
N LEU A 54 15.32 -7.62 -4.74
CA LEU A 54 14.99 -8.92 -5.28
C LEU A 54 13.49 -9.02 -5.55
N ILE A 55 13.12 -9.53 -6.71
CA ILE A 55 11.76 -9.89 -7.08
C ILE A 55 11.72 -11.41 -7.22
N LEU A 56 10.83 -12.08 -6.50
CA LEU A 56 10.72 -13.54 -6.47
C LEU A 56 9.36 -14.00 -6.94
N ASP A 57 9.32 -15.05 -7.75
CA ASP A 57 8.11 -15.87 -7.85
C ASP A 57 7.93 -16.70 -6.56
N LEU A 58 6.68 -17.03 -6.27
CA LEU A 58 6.34 -17.82 -5.08
C LEU A 58 6.83 -19.27 -5.20
N LYS A 59 6.69 -19.84 -6.40
CA LYS A 59 7.02 -21.23 -6.69
C LYS A 59 8.22 -21.29 -7.64
N LEU A 60 9.36 -21.64 -7.09
CA LEU A 60 10.61 -21.79 -7.83
C LEU A 60 10.92 -23.27 -8.12
N ASP A 61 10.00 -24.18 -7.72
CA ASP A 61 10.15 -25.63 -7.75
C ASP A 61 9.18 -26.35 -8.73
N GLU A 62 8.36 -25.60 -9.49
CA GLU A 62 7.38 -26.21 -10.42
C GLU A 62 7.99 -26.65 -11.74
N ILE A 63 8.98 -25.92 -12.28
CA ILE A 63 9.62 -26.18 -13.55
C ILE A 63 11.06 -26.64 -13.31
N PRO A 64 11.55 -27.71 -14.02
CA PRO A 64 12.92 -28.16 -13.86
C PRO A 64 13.94 -27.10 -14.32
N VAL A 65 14.92 -26.82 -13.49
CA VAL A 65 16.02 -25.86 -13.78
C VAL A 65 16.94 -26.40 -14.88
N SER A 66 17.32 -27.68 -14.81
CA SER A 66 18.16 -28.35 -15.79
C SER A 66 18.02 -29.88 -15.70
N ASN A 67 18.09 -30.59 -16.85
CA ASN A 67 18.12 -32.06 -16.91
C ASN A 67 17.05 -32.78 -16.01
N GLY A 68 15.87 -32.19 -15.86
CA GLY A 68 14.80 -32.73 -15.03
C GLY A 68 14.97 -32.52 -13.51
N ILE A 69 15.95 -31.73 -13.07
CA ILE A 69 16.20 -31.40 -11.68
C ILE A 69 15.41 -30.14 -11.34
N HIS A 70 14.52 -30.25 -10.34
CA HIS A 70 13.78 -29.12 -9.77
C HIS A 70 14.61 -28.43 -8.68
N ALA A 71 14.30 -27.15 -8.41
CA ALA A 71 14.86 -26.50 -7.25
C ALA A 71 14.35 -27.17 -5.96
N ASP A 72 15.20 -27.24 -4.94
CA ASP A 72 14.86 -27.81 -3.63
C ASP A 72 14.23 -26.79 -2.65
N PHE A 73 13.87 -25.61 -3.15
CA PHE A 73 13.35 -24.50 -2.39
C PHE A 73 12.24 -23.74 -3.14
N ARG A 74 11.45 -22.98 -2.37
CA ARG A 74 10.43 -22.04 -2.85
C ARG A 74 10.84 -20.59 -2.59
N GLY A 75 10.13 -19.65 -3.19
CA GLY A 75 10.37 -18.22 -2.99
C GLY A 75 10.29 -17.82 -1.51
N THR A 76 9.36 -18.40 -0.73
CA THR A 76 9.24 -18.16 0.73
C THR A 76 10.44 -18.66 1.52
N SER A 77 10.93 -19.88 1.24
CA SER A 77 12.10 -20.42 1.95
C SER A 77 13.37 -19.64 1.62
N LEU A 78 13.53 -19.21 0.37
CA LEU A 78 14.64 -18.36 -0.03
C LEU A 78 14.56 -16.97 0.65
N ALA A 79 13.36 -16.36 0.65
CA ALA A 79 13.14 -15.08 1.31
C ALA A 79 13.44 -15.17 2.81
N GLN A 80 12.94 -16.22 3.51
CA GLN A 80 13.24 -16.43 4.94
C GLN A 80 14.73 -16.50 5.20
N GLN A 81 15.46 -17.33 4.44
CA GLN A 81 16.90 -17.49 4.64
C GLN A 81 17.67 -16.19 4.38
N LEU A 82 17.24 -15.40 3.39
CA LEU A 82 17.83 -14.09 3.13
C LEU A 82 17.54 -13.12 4.28
N ARG A 83 16.31 -13.10 4.84
CA ARG A 83 15.96 -12.27 6.01
C ARG A 83 16.80 -12.64 7.23
N ASP A 84 17.05 -13.93 7.47
CA ASP A 84 17.91 -14.39 8.55
C ASP A 84 19.34 -13.86 8.38
N TYR A 85 19.93 -13.99 7.19
CA TYR A 85 21.27 -13.46 6.90
C TYR A 85 21.37 -11.93 6.97
N GLN A 86 20.29 -11.23 6.57
CA GLN A 86 20.22 -9.78 6.72
C GLN A 86 20.23 -9.35 8.19
N LYS A 87 19.44 -10.05 9.03
CA LYS A 87 19.39 -9.80 10.48
C LYS A 87 20.71 -10.12 11.17
N GLU A 88 21.39 -11.19 10.76
CA GLU A 88 22.73 -11.56 11.24
C GLU A 88 23.83 -10.61 10.75
N GLY A 89 23.55 -9.72 9.80
CA GLY A 89 24.55 -8.82 9.19
C GLY A 89 25.53 -9.52 8.24
N THR A 90 25.26 -10.78 7.86
CA THR A 90 26.09 -11.58 6.93
C THR A 90 25.71 -11.33 5.46
N PHE A 91 24.60 -10.64 5.22
CA PHE A 91 24.14 -10.14 3.94
C PHE A 91 23.60 -8.71 4.13
N PRO A 92 23.86 -7.73 3.23
CA PRO A 92 23.24 -6.42 3.32
C PRO A 92 21.73 -6.53 3.22
N ALA A 93 20.98 -5.68 3.95
CA ALA A 93 19.53 -5.66 3.84
C ALA A 93 19.10 -4.99 2.53
N PHE A 94 18.12 -5.59 1.86
CA PHE A 94 17.51 -5.11 0.63
C PHE A 94 16.04 -5.50 0.55
N PRO A 95 15.22 -4.82 -0.26
CA PRO A 95 13.82 -5.17 -0.42
C PRO A 95 13.65 -6.52 -1.14
N ILE A 96 12.67 -7.31 -0.68
CA ILE A 96 12.24 -8.55 -1.32
C ILE A 96 10.77 -8.39 -1.70
N ILE A 97 10.50 -8.49 -3.01
CA ILE A 97 9.18 -8.29 -3.60
C ILE A 97 8.65 -9.64 -4.06
N LEU A 98 7.39 -9.95 -3.77
CA LEU A 98 6.73 -11.11 -4.32
C LEU A 98 5.99 -10.74 -5.60
N PHE A 99 6.26 -11.45 -6.70
CA PHE A 99 5.57 -11.31 -7.97
C PHE A 99 4.93 -12.64 -8.36
N SER A 100 3.65 -12.82 -8.04
CA SER A 100 2.95 -14.11 -8.22
C SER A 100 1.46 -13.88 -8.50
N GLY A 101 0.75 -14.91 -8.98
CA GLY A 101 -0.69 -14.83 -9.16
C GLY A 101 -1.44 -14.88 -7.83
N GLU A 102 -2.55 -14.12 -7.71
CA GLU A 102 -3.37 -13.99 -6.49
C GLU A 102 -3.80 -15.34 -5.91
N GLU A 103 -4.21 -16.28 -6.75
CA GLU A 103 -4.67 -17.61 -6.33
C GLU A 103 -3.54 -18.43 -5.69
N LYS A 104 -2.33 -18.38 -6.25
CA LYS A 104 -1.13 -19.02 -5.68
C LYS A 104 -0.79 -18.40 -4.33
N MET A 105 -0.85 -17.08 -4.20
CA MET A 105 -0.59 -16.37 -2.93
C MET A 105 -1.58 -16.79 -1.84
N LYS A 106 -2.88 -16.81 -2.12
CA LYS A 106 -3.93 -17.19 -1.16
C LYS A 106 -3.83 -18.62 -0.65
N THR A 107 -3.39 -19.54 -1.49
CA THR A 107 -3.32 -20.96 -1.16
C THR A 107 -2.02 -21.37 -0.48
N SER A 108 -0.95 -20.61 -0.66
CA SER A 108 0.41 -21.00 -0.26
C SER A 108 1.03 -20.11 0.81
N LEU A 109 0.41 -18.96 1.13
CA LEU A 109 0.92 -18.02 2.14
C LEU A 109 -0.03 -17.90 3.32
N ASP A 110 0.51 -18.05 4.52
CA ASP A 110 -0.09 -17.59 5.76
C ASP A 110 0.39 -16.18 6.13
N ALA A 111 -0.05 -15.67 7.27
CA ALA A 111 0.33 -14.32 7.72
C ALA A 111 1.84 -14.18 7.90
N THR A 112 2.52 -15.23 8.39
CA THR A 112 3.97 -15.23 8.61
C THR A 112 4.75 -15.23 7.29
N GLY A 113 4.25 -15.93 6.27
CA GLY A 113 4.84 -15.91 4.93
C GLY A 113 4.71 -14.56 4.23
N LEU A 114 3.66 -13.80 4.57
CA LEU A 114 3.47 -12.45 4.03
C LEU A 114 4.52 -11.46 4.55
N ASP A 115 4.92 -11.55 5.81
CA ASP A 115 5.88 -10.63 6.44
C ASP A 115 7.30 -10.74 5.89
N LEU A 116 7.59 -11.77 5.08
CA LEU A 116 8.88 -11.94 4.41
C LEU A 116 9.09 -10.96 3.26
N PHE A 117 8.02 -10.44 2.69
CA PHE A 117 8.02 -9.60 1.50
C PHE A 117 7.59 -8.18 1.83
N ASP A 118 8.34 -7.21 1.31
CA ASP A 118 8.02 -5.79 1.50
C ASP A 118 6.80 -5.36 0.68
N MET A 119 6.61 -5.97 -0.49
CA MET A 119 5.53 -5.65 -1.41
C MET A 119 5.10 -6.88 -2.21
N PHE A 120 3.81 -6.87 -2.62
CA PHE A 120 3.22 -7.91 -3.47
C PHE A 120 2.81 -7.30 -4.80
N ILE A 121 3.16 -7.97 -5.89
CA ILE A 121 2.70 -7.64 -7.24
C ILE A 121 1.91 -8.84 -7.76
N ASP A 122 0.63 -8.63 -8.05
CA ASP A 122 -0.20 -9.67 -8.64
C ASP A 122 0.00 -9.72 -10.15
N LYS A 123 0.45 -10.87 -10.67
CA LYS A 123 0.62 -11.11 -12.11
C LYS A 123 -0.69 -10.90 -12.90
N GLY A 124 -1.85 -11.07 -12.26
CA GLY A 124 -3.18 -10.89 -12.86
C GLY A 124 -3.69 -9.44 -12.84
N GLU A 125 -3.12 -8.57 -12.01
CA GLU A 125 -3.57 -7.18 -11.84
C GLU A 125 -2.61 -6.14 -12.47
N MET A 126 -1.76 -6.55 -13.40
CA MET A 126 -0.81 -5.66 -14.11
C MET A 126 -1.53 -4.71 -15.07
N ASN A 127 -1.99 -3.58 -14.56
CA ASN A 127 -2.64 -2.52 -15.33
C ASN A 127 -1.74 -1.28 -15.43
N VAL A 128 -2.18 -0.27 -16.20
CA VAL A 128 -1.42 0.97 -16.44
C VAL A 128 -1.08 1.70 -15.13
N GLU A 129 -1.98 1.72 -14.17
CA GLU A 129 -1.77 2.40 -12.88
C GLU A 129 -0.65 1.71 -12.07
N VAL A 130 -0.68 0.38 -11.97
CA VAL A 130 0.37 -0.42 -11.32
C VAL A 130 1.70 -0.17 -12.01
N MET A 131 1.76 -0.30 -13.35
CA MET A 131 2.98 -0.11 -14.13
C MET A 131 3.56 1.31 -14.01
N THR A 132 2.71 2.33 -13.90
CA THR A 132 3.15 3.73 -13.75
C THR A 132 3.76 4.00 -12.37
N ASN A 133 3.24 3.38 -11.33
CA ASN A 133 3.70 3.61 -9.96
C ASN A 133 4.87 2.71 -9.54
N LEU A 134 4.97 1.51 -10.11
CA LEU A 134 5.93 0.47 -9.73
C LEU A 134 7.39 0.95 -9.73
N PRO A 135 7.91 1.66 -10.76
CA PRO A 135 9.29 2.13 -10.74
C PRO A 135 9.61 3.03 -9.54
N ASN A 136 8.70 3.95 -9.20
CA ASN A 136 8.88 4.83 -8.04
C ASN A 136 8.85 4.03 -6.72
N GLN A 137 7.98 3.02 -6.61
CA GLN A 137 7.87 2.17 -5.42
C GLN A 137 9.13 1.33 -5.21
N LEU A 138 9.64 0.70 -6.27
CA LEU A 138 10.89 -0.07 -6.21
C LEU A 138 12.08 0.81 -5.85
N GLU A 139 12.19 2.00 -6.46
CA GLU A 139 13.24 2.97 -6.14
C GLU A 139 13.19 3.42 -4.68
N GLU A 140 12.01 3.79 -4.18
CA GLU A 140 11.84 4.25 -2.79
C GLU A 140 12.15 3.14 -1.78
N LEU A 141 11.76 1.89 -2.04
CA LEU A 141 12.11 0.75 -1.20
C LEU A 141 13.63 0.55 -1.15
N SER A 142 14.29 0.51 -2.31
CA SER A 142 15.76 0.39 -2.35
C SER A 142 16.45 1.51 -1.60
N ASN A 143 16.00 2.75 -1.78
CA ASN A 143 16.56 3.91 -1.07
C ASN A 143 16.35 3.82 0.44
N CYS A 144 15.16 3.35 0.88
CA CYS A 144 14.89 3.13 2.29
C CYS A 144 15.88 2.13 2.91
N TYR A 145 16.07 0.98 2.27
CA TYR A 145 17.02 -0.02 2.74
C TYR A 145 18.49 0.49 2.74
N LYS A 146 18.88 1.26 1.72
CA LYS A 146 20.21 1.86 1.67
C LYS A 146 20.47 2.81 2.85
N LEU A 147 19.50 3.66 3.16
CA LEU A 147 19.60 4.59 4.29
C LEU A 147 19.70 3.83 5.63
N LEU A 148 18.89 2.77 5.81
CA LEU A 148 18.95 1.92 6.99
C LEU A 148 20.30 1.18 7.12
N ASN A 149 20.84 0.66 6.00
CA ASN A 149 22.17 0.02 5.98
C ASN A 149 23.29 1.01 6.34
N HIS A 150 23.15 2.29 5.98
CA HIS A 150 24.06 3.37 6.38
C HIS A 150 23.79 3.90 7.80
N LYS A 151 22.84 3.29 8.53
CA LYS A 151 22.44 3.67 9.90
C LYS A 151 21.98 5.13 10.02
N GLU A 152 21.37 5.65 8.96
CA GLU A 152 20.68 6.94 9.02
C GLU A 152 19.54 6.87 10.03
N ASP A 153 19.33 7.95 10.77
CA ASP A 153 18.26 8.04 11.77
C ASP A 153 16.89 7.90 11.10
N VAL A 154 16.22 6.79 11.40
CA VAL A 154 14.93 6.44 10.79
C VAL A 154 13.83 7.46 11.07
N VAL A 155 13.86 8.13 12.24
CA VAL A 155 12.88 9.16 12.59
C VAL A 155 13.10 10.43 11.76
N ASN A 156 14.35 10.80 11.52
CA ASN A 156 14.69 11.94 10.65
C ASN A 156 14.31 11.68 9.19
N MET A 157 14.38 10.42 8.73
CA MET A 157 13.94 10.03 7.38
C MET A 157 12.45 10.30 7.14
N LEU A 158 11.61 10.30 8.17
CA LEU A 158 10.18 10.57 8.08
C LEU A 158 9.86 12.03 7.75
N ARG A 159 10.77 12.96 7.98
CA ARG A 159 10.53 14.41 7.80
C ARG A 159 9.21 14.86 8.43
N ILE A 160 9.04 14.50 9.70
CA ILE A 160 7.82 14.77 10.47
C ILE A 160 7.61 16.28 10.60
N VAL A 161 6.46 16.77 10.14
CA VAL A 161 6.05 18.19 10.22
C VAL A 161 4.84 18.39 11.13
N TYR A 162 4.18 17.30 11.53
CA TYR A 162 3.04 17.30 12.47
C TYR A 162 3.29 16.28 13.58
N PRO A 163 2.70 16.46 14.77
CA PRO A 163 2.86 15.51 15.87
C PRO A 163 2.49 14.09 15.47
N VAL A 164 3.37 13.16 15.78
CA VAL A 164 3.19 11.71 15.60
C VAL A 164 3.21 11.06 16.99
N ASP A 165 2.52 9.95 17.15
CA ASP A 165 2.51 9.19 18.39
C ASP A 165 3.93 8.69 18.73
N GLU A 166 4.43 9.00 19.92
CA GLU A 166 5.78 8.63 20.35
C GLU A 166 6.01 7.11 20.35
N ARG A 167 4.95 6.32 20.55
CA ARG A 167 5.05 4.85 20.47
C ARG A 167 5.49 4.39 19.09
N PHE A 168 5.02 5.05 18.02
CA PHE A 168 5.44 4.74 16.66
C PHE A 168 6.93 5.02 16.44
N THR A 169 7.40 6.20 16.86
CA THR A 169 8.81 6.57 16.70
C THR A 169 9.71 5.69 17.56
N ASN A 170 9.31 5.36 18.79
CA ASN A 170 10.05 4.45 19.66
C ASN A 170 10.18 3.04 19.06
N MET A 171 9.07 2.48 18.52
CA MET A 171 9.12 1.19 17.82
C MET A 171 10.13 1.20 16.66
N LEU A 172 10.20 2.27 15.88
CA LEU A 172 11.15 2.39 14.77
C LEU A 172 12.61 2.42 15.28
N VAL A 173 12.88 3.19 16.35
CA VAL A 173 14.21 3.27 16.96
C VAL A 173 14.63 1.90 17.49
N ASP A 174 13.76 1.20 18.21
CA ASP A 174 14.03 -0.13 18.74
C ASP A 174 14.36 -1.14 17.62
N LEU A 175 13.55 -1.15 16.55
CA LEU A 175 13.79 -2.02 15.40
C LEU A 175 15.12 -1.70 14.67
N GLN A 176 15.48 -0.41 14.59
CA GLN A 176 16.76 0.00 14.01
C GLN A 176 17.95 -0.43 14.87
N GLN A 177 17.84 -0.31 16.20
CA GLN A 177 18.88 -0.76 17.14
C GLN A 177 19.09 -2.28 17.06
N ASP A 178 18.03 -3.03 16.85
CA ASP A 178 18.06 -4.50 16.70
C ASP A 178 18.54 -4.97 15.31
N ASN A 179 19.02 -4.06 14.43
CA ASN A 179 19.36 -4.34 13.02
C ASN A 179 18.21 -5.03 12.24
N SER A 180 16.97 -4.78 12.61
CA SER A 180 15.80 -5.39 11.99
C SER A 180 15.25 -4.51 10.83
N SER A 181 16.10 -4.25 9.81
CA SER A 181 15.74 -3.36 8.69
C SER A 181 14.43 -3.76 8.00
N ALA A 182 14.19 -5.05 7.77
CA ALA A 182 12.94 -5.51 7.16
C ALA A 182 11.71 -5.20 8.02
N ALA A 183 11.78 -5.44 9.33
CA ALA A 183 10.70 -5.10 10.26
C ALA A 183 10.48 -3.57 10.35
N CYS A 184 11.57 -2.79 10.26
CA CYS A 184 11.50 -1.33 10.19
C CYS A 184 10.74 -0.86 8.94
N VAL A 185 11.09 -1.41 7.76
CA VAL A 185 10.40 -1.10 6.50
C VAL A 185 8.95 -1.59 6.54
N HIS A 186 8.68 -2.76 7.11
CA HIS A 186 7.31 -3.27 7.29
C HIS A 186 6.47 -2.29 8.14
N LEU A 187 6.97 -1.85 9.29
CA LEU A 187 6.27 -0.87 10.14
C LEU A 187 6.04 0.46 9.40
N LEU A 188 7.06 0.96 8.68
CA LEU A 188 6.95 2.19 7.89
C LEU A 188 5.94 2.06 6.76
N LEU A 189 6.02 1.01 5.96
CA LEU A 189 5.19 0.86 4.77
C LEU A 189 3.77 0.43 5.13
N HIS A 190 3.64 -0.68 5.88
CA HIS A 190 2.33 -1.30 6.09
C HIS A 190 1.53 -0.68 7.24
N GLU A 191 2.20 -0.13 8.27
CA GLU A 191 1.50 0.40 9.44
C GLU A 191 1.45 1.93 9.51
N PHE A 192 2.22 2.64 8.64
CA PHE A 192 2.19 4.09 8.60
C PHE A 192 1.80 4.64 7.22
N ILE A 193 2.43 4.19 6.13
CA ILE A 193 2.17 4.70 4.78
C ILE A 193 0.86 4.15 4.18
N LEU A 194 0.64 2.84 4.27
CA LEU A 194 -0.50 2.17 3.61
C LEU A 194 -1.78 2.14 4.46
N LYS A 195 -1.68 2.35 5.77
CA LYS A 195 -2.85 2.49 6.65
C LYS A 195 -3.31 3.95 6.71
N PRO A 196 -4.61 4.21 6.61
CA PRO A 196 -5.15 5.56 6.80
C PRO A 196 -5.01 5.99 8.27
N GLY A 197 -4.98 7.28 8.51
CA GLY A 197 -4.90 7.86 9.85
C GLY A 197 -4.16 9.17 9.84
N LEU A 198 -2.90 9.18 10.32
CA LEU A 198 -2.03 10.36 10.22
C LEU A 198 -1.79 10.77 8.77
N LEU A 199 -1.58 9.78 7.91
CA LEU A 199 -1.45 9.95 6.47
C LEU A 199 -2.68 9.38 5.76
N ILE A 200 -3.04 10.01 4.64
CA ILE A 200 -4.13 9.57 3.77
C ILE A 200 -3.66 9.52 2.32
N ASP A 201 -4.21 8.60 1.56
CA ASP A 201 -4.00 8.53 0.12
C ASP A 201 -4.91 9.49 -0.67
N GLU A 202 -4.72 9.57 -1.97
CA GLU A 202 -5.47 10.47 -2.84
C GLU A 202 -6.97 10.14 -2.87
N SER A 203 -7.33 8.86 -2.84
CA SER A 203 -8.74 8.44 -2.86
C SER A 203 -9.46 8.84 -1.56
N LEU A 204 -8.76 8.72 -0.45
CA LEU A 204 -9.29 9.14 0.85
C LEU A 204 -9.34 10.66 0.99
N LEU A 205 -8.36 11.38 0.43
CA LEU A 205 -8.40 12.84 0.33
C LEU A 205 -9.63 13.30 -0.47
N ALA A 206 -9.88 12.69 -1.64
CA ALA A 206 -11.07 13.00 -2.44
C ALA A 206 -12.36 12.74 -1.66
N ALA A 207 -12.47 11.59 -0.98
CA ALA A 207 -13.63 11.26 -0.15
C ALA A 207 -13.83 12.28 0.98
N ARG A 208 -12.77 12.66 1.71
CA ARG A 208 -12.83 13.65 2.81
C ARG A 208 -13.12 15.06 2.30
N LEU A 209 -12.79 15.39 1.07
CA LEU A 209 -13.19 16.64 0.42
C LEU A 209 -14.60 16.55 -0.21
N GLY A 210 -15.23 15.39 -0.20
CA GLY A 210 -16.55 15.17 -0.77
C GLY A 210 -16.58 15.17 -2.29
N VAL A 211 -15.44 14.95 -2.96
CA VAL A 211 -15.25 15.09 -4.41
C VAL A 211 -15.25 13.73 -5.12
N ASP A 212 -15.95 13.63 -6.24
CA ASP A 212 -15.82 12.54 -7.22
C ASP A 212 -14.65 12.84 -8.16
N ALA A 213 -13.42 12.56 -7.70
CA ALA A 213 -12.19 12.88 -8.43
C ALA A 213 -12.17 12.32 -9.87
N LYS A 214 -12.79 11.15 -10.11
CA LYS A 214 -12.83 10.52 -11.45
C LYS A 214 -13.64 11.32 -12.45
N LYS A 215 -14.61 12.12 -11.99
CA LYS A 215 -15.45 12.94 -12.84
C LYS A 215 -14.97 14.38 -13.01
N CYS A 216 -14.00 14.82 -12.22
CA CYS A 216 -13.51 16.19 -12.25
C CYS A 216 -12.45 16.45 -13.35
N GLY A 217 -11.84 15.39 -13.91
CA GLY A 217 -10.75 15.57 -14.89
C GLY A 217 -9.64 16.47 -14.36
N ASP A 218 -9.21 17.45 -15.16
CA ASP A 218 -8.11 18.36 -14.80
C ASP A 218 -8.43 19.26 -13.59
N ALA A 219 -9.70 19.49 -13.27
CA ALA A 219 -10.08 20.25 -12.09
C ALA A 219 -9.64 19.57 -10.78
N TRP A 220 -9.53 18.23 -10.77
CA TRP A 220 -9.00 17.51 -9.64
C TRP A 220 -7.53 17.83 -9.37
N THR A 221 -6.71 17.99 -10.40
CA THR A 221 -5.31 18.42 -10.25
C THR A 221 -5.20 19.79 -9.59
N SER A 222 -6.11 20.72 -9.93
CA SER A 222 -6.19 22.03 -9.29
C SER A 222 -6.56 21.92 -7.81
N VAL A 223 -7.50 21.02 -7.45
CA VAL A 223 -7.82 20.74 -6.05
C VAL A 223 -6.61 20.17 -5.30
N LEU A 224 -5.90 19.19 -5.86
CA LEU A 224 -4.70 18.61 -5.25
C LEU A 224 -3.64 19.68 -4.97
N SER A 225 -3.47 20.65 -5.86
CA SER A 225 -2.51 21.74 -5.70
C SER A 225 -2.79 22.63 -4.49
N LEU A 226 -4.05 22.79 -4.06
CA LEU A 226 -4.40 23.50 -2.83
C LEU A 226 -3.81 22.82 -1.59
N PHE A 227 -3.67 21.50 -1.62
CA PHE A 227 -3.21 20.67 -0.50
C PHE A 227 -1.74 20.21 -0.62
N ASP A 228 -0.96 20.76 -1.57
CA ASP A 228 0.45 20.34 -1.76
C ASP A 228 1.32 20.60 -0.51
N LYS A 229 1.03 21.64 0.28
CA LYS A 229 1.71 21.91 1.54
C LYS A 229 1.52 20.81 2.59
N ALA A 230 0.39 20.09 2.53
CA ALA A 230 0.11 18.96 3.40
C ALA A 230 0.71 17.64 2.90
N ARG A 231 1.34 17.62 1.73
CA ARG A 231 1.90 16.42 1.15
C ARG A 231 3.04 15.87 2.00
N TYR A 232 3.02 14.57 2.26
CA TYR A 232 4.11 13.86 2.90
C TYR A 232 5.33 13.80 1.98
N LYS A 233 6.48 14.22 2.48
CA LYS A 233 7.75 14.30 1.73
C LYS A 233 8.89 13.51 2.38
N GLY A 234 8.56 12.62 3.33
CA GLY A 234 9.52 11.72 3.97
C GLY A 234 9.80 10.48 3.13
N ILE A 235 10.55 9.56 3.73
CA ILE A 235 10.93 8.28 3.11
C ILE A 235 9.68 7.52 2.60
N LEU A 236 9.77 6.83 1.48
CA LEU A 236 8.69 6.16 0.74
C LEU A 236 7.64 7.10 0.12
N GLY A 237 7.72 8.42 0.34
CA GLY A 237 6.70 9.39 -0.07
C GLY A 237 6.54 9.57 -1.58
N ASN A 238 7.57 9.29 -2.38
CA ASN A 238 7.48 9.35 -3.85
C ASN A 238 6.89 8.07 -4.46
N GLY A 239 7.09 6.91 -3.81
CA GLY A 239 6.48 5.65 -4.22
C GLY A 239 4.99 5.56 -3.84
N TRP A 240 4.64 6.18 -2.73
CA TRP A 240 3.28 6.21 -2.21
C TRP A 240 2.89 7.63 -1.84
N LYS A 241 2.20 8.32 -2.73
CA LYS A 241 1.73 9.69 -2.50
C LYS A 241 0.74 9.74 -1.33
N ARG A 242 1.06 10.55 -0.30
CA ARG A 242 0.26 10.71 0.93
C ARG A 242 0.17 12.16 1.34
N TRP A 243 -0.85 12.46 2.11
CA TRP A 243 -1.05 13.78 2.72
C TRP A 243 -1.19 13.64 4.23
N TRP A 244 -0.56 14.53 4.98
CA TRP A 244 -0.79 14.66 6.40
C TRP A 244 -2.22 15.14 6.65
N MET A 245 -3.04 14.31 7.34
CA MET A 245 -4.43 14.68 7.57
C MET A 245 -4.58 15.95 8.39
N ARG A 246 -3.70 16.18 9.35
CA ARG A 246 -3.68 17.44 10.11
C ARG A 246 -3.44 18.63 9.19
N GLY A 247 -2.47 18.55 8.27
CA GLY A 247 -2.22 19.61 7.28
C GLY A 247 -3.41 19.85 6.36
N VAL A 248 -4.10 18.79 5.95
CA VAL A 248 -5.35 18.90 5.17
C VAL A 248 -6.41 19.68 5.96
N ASN A 249 -6.60 19.38 7.25
CA ASN A 249 -7.55 20.09 8.10
C ASN A 249 -7.17 21.56 8.30
N ASP A 250 -5.88 21.86 8.51
CA ASP A 250 -5.41 23.23 8.70
C ASP A 250 -5.64 24.06 7.43
N ILE A 251 -5.25 23.55 6.27
CA ILE A 251 -5.51 24.20 4.97
C ILE A 251 -7.02 24.37 4.74
N TRP A 252 -7.83 23.34 5.01
CA TRP A 252 -9.28 23.43 4.85
C TRP A 252 -9.89 24.55 5.69
N ARG A 253 -9.47 24.69 6.94
CA ARG A 253 -9.96 25.76 7.82
C ARG A 253 -9.63 27.16 7.27
N GLU A 254 -8.45 27.33 6.69
CA GLU A 254 -8.10 28.58 6.00
C GLU A 254 -9.00 28.82 4.78
N LEU A 255 -9.20 27.81 3.94
CA LEU A 255 -9.99 27.91 2.71
C LEU A 255 -11.49 28.14 2.99
N SER A 256 -12.04 27.52 4.04
CA SER A 256 -13.47 27.56 4.37
C SER A 256 -13.87 28.69 5.32
N GLY A 257 -12.94 29.56 5.74
CA GLY A 257 -13.22 30.60 6.72
C GLY A 257 -13.45 30.06 8.13
N GLY A 258 -12.71 29.00 8.51
CA GLY A 258 -12.71 28.43 9.86
C GLY A 258 -13.64 27.23 10.07
N GLN A 259 -14.34 26.77 9.07
CA GLN A 259 -15.25 25.61 9.18
C GLN A 259 -14.47 24.30 9.29
N TYR A 260 -15.01 23.35 10.04
CA TYR A 260 -14.43 22.02 10.18
C TYR A 260 -14.92 21.09 9.07
N LEU A 261 -13.98 20.42 8.39
CA LEU A 261 -14.26 19.51 7.29
C LEU A 261 -15.33 18.44 7.65
N GLN A 262 -15.24 17.87 8.83
CA GLN A 262 -16.15 16.82 9.31
C GLN A 262 -17.59 17.28 9.55
N MET A 263 -17.82 18.57 9.75
CA MET A 263 -19.15 19.12 10.01
C MET A 263 -19.94 19.37 8.73
N MET A 264 -19.27 19.48 7.61
CA MET A 264 -19.86 19.79 6.30
C MET A 264 -20.19 18.50 5.52
N ASP A 265 -21.23 18.56 4.72
CA ASP A 265 -21.53 17.50 3.76
C ASP A 265 -20.73 17.66 2.44
N ALA A 266 -20.85 16.68 1.54
CA ALA A 266 -20.08 16.67 0.30
C ALA A 266 -20.39 17.88 -0.61
N ASN A 267 -21.65 18.30 -0.70
CA ASN A 267 -22.04 19.45 -1.51
C ASN A 267 -21.47 20.75 -0.95
N GLU A 268 -21.60 20.95 0.37
CA GLU A 268 -21.06 22.12 1.04
C GLU A 268 -19.54 22.24 0.86
N ARG A 269 -18.81 21.12 0.98
CA ARG A 269 -17.35 21.09 0.73
C ARG A 269 -17.01 21.43 -0.71
N VAL A 270 -17.75 20.87 -1.67
CA VAL A 270 -17.53 21.12 -3.09
C VAL A 270 -17.82 22.58 -3.48
N GLU A 271 -18.87 23.20 -2.92
CA GLU A 271 -19.17 24.60 -3.16
C GLU A 271 -18.06 25.55 -2.66
N VAL A 272 -17.41 25.22 -1.53
CA VAL A 272 -16.20 25.95 -1.09
C VAL A 272 -15.09 25.86 -2.12
N LEU A 273 -14.79 24.63 -2.59
CA LEU A 273 -13.73 24.40 -3.58
C LEU A 273 -14.02 25.10 -4.92
N LYS A 274 -15.26 25.02 -5.41
CA LYS A 274 -15.69 25.73 -6.63
C LYS A 274 -15.47 27.21 -6.54
N LYS A 275 -15.87 27.80 -5.41
CA LYS A 275 -15.71 29.25 -5.16
C LYS A 275 -14.23 29.65 -5.17
N ILE A 276 -13.35 28.85 -4.55
CA ILE A 276 -11.92 29.16 -4.45
C ILE A 276 -11.23 29.04 -5.82
N LEU A 277 -11.55 27.99 -6.57
CA LEU A 277 -10.92 27.69 -7.86
C LEU A 277 -11.61 28.39 -9.05
N GLY A 278 -12.77 29.03 -8.82
CA GLY A 278 -13.52 29.72 -9.88
C GLY A 278 -14.00 28.78 -10.99
N THR A 279 -14.39 27.54 -10.64
CA THR A 279 -14.78 26.52 -11.63
C THR A 279 -15.96 25.69 -11.15
N GLU A 280 -16.88 25.35 -12.05
CA GLU A 280 -17.99 24.42 -11.83
C GLU A 280 -17.62 22.93 -12.11
N ALA A 281 -16.40 22.66 -12.56
CA ALA A 281 -15.97 21.32 -12.96
C ALA A 281 -15.69 20.36 -11.76
N ILE A 282 -15.80 20.83 -10.52
CA ILE A 282 -15.66 20.02 -9.33
C ILE A 282 -17.01 19.35 -9.06
N ILE A 283 -17.04 18.01 -9.10
CA ILE A 283 -18.24 17.22 -8.99
C ILE A 283 -18.31 16.59 -7.60
N PRO A 284 -19.41 16.76 -6.83
CA PRO A 284 -19.55 16.13 -5.55
C PRO A 284 -19.69 14.62 -5.66
N ALA A 285 -19.08 13.89 -4.73
CA ALA A 285 -19.28 12.46 -4.59
C ALA A 285 -20.74 12.17 -4.22
N LYS A 286 -21.30 11.09 -4.74
CA LYS A 286 -22.68 10.68 -4.50
C LYS A 286 -22.78 9.62 -3.42
N MET A 287 -23.85 9.67 -2.64
CA MET A 287 -24.19 8.62 -1.70
C MET A 287 -24.45 7.30 -2.44
N MET A 288 -23.92 6.22 -1.88
CA MET A 288 -24.24 4.87 -2.34
C MET A 288 -25.67 4.48 -1.95
N ARG A 289 -26.22 3.45 -2.62
CA ARG A 289 -27.47 2.82 -2.17
C ARG A 289 -27.36 2.40 -0.71
N TYR A 290 -28.39 2.63 0.08
CA TYR A 290 -28.49 2.40 1.53
C TYR A 290 -27.68 3.35 2.40
N SER A 291 -27.04 4.39 1.84
CA SER A 291 -26.40 5.45 2.62
C SER A 291 -27.40 6.54 3.01
N GLU A 292 -27.16 7.13 4.18
CA GLU A 292 -28.00 8.17 4.78
C GLU A 292 -27.23 9.49 4.96
N SER A 293 -25.90 9.46 4.82
CA SER A 293 -25.03 10.62 5.03
C SER A 293 -24.06 10.81 3.86
N SER A 294 -23.82 12.06 3.49
CA SER A 294 -22.78 12.49 2.57
C SER A 294 -21.59 13.19 3.26
N LYS A 295 -21.46 13.04 4.58
CA LYS A 295 -20.29 13.48 5.35
C LYS A 295 -19.15 12.46 5.24
N PHE A 296 -18.78 12.17 4.02
CA PHE A 296 -17.80 11.13 3.71
C PHE A 296 -16.48 11.35 4.47
N TRP A 297 -15.94 10.25 5.01
CA TRP A 297 -14.68 10.24 5.73
C TRP A 297 -13.77 9.07 5.35
N MET A 298 -14.34 8.00 4.81
CA MET A 298 -13.64 6.79 4.40
C MET A 298 -13.95 6.45 2.95
N VAL A 299 -13.24 5.45 2.43
CA VAL A 299 -13.51 4.82 1.12
C VAL A 299 -13.92 3.37 1.37
N CYS A 300 -15.01 2.95 0.73
CA CYS A 300 -15.50 1.58 0.83
C CYS A 300 -14.55 0.60 0.15
N ARG A 301 -14.02 -0.37 0.88
CA ARG A 301 -13.11 -1.40 0.32
C ARG A 301 -13.77 -2.29 -0.76
N GLY A 302 -15.10 -2.41 -0.72
CA GLY A 302 -15.83 -3.21 -1.72
C GLY A 302 -16.08 -2.45 -3.03
N THR A 303 -16.44 -1.16 -2.98
CA THR A 303 -16.82 -0.39 -4.18
C THR A 303 -15.79 0.63 -4.63
N GLY A 304 -14.86 1.04 -3.76
CA GLY A 304 -13.94 2.15 -4.02
C GLY A 304 -14.61 3.54 -3.98
N GLU A 305 -15.89 3.62 -3.57
CA GLU A 305 -16.64 4.88 -3.48
C GLU A 305 -16.50 5.53 -2.09
N ALA A 306 -16.70 6.84 -2.02
CA ALA A 306 -16.69 7.61 -0.78
C ALA A 306 -17.77 7.12 0.19
N LEU A 307 -17.45 7.06 1.48
CA LEU A 307 -18.29 6.46 2.52
C LEU A 307 -18.23 7.29 3.81
N ASP A 308 -19.40 7.58 4.39
CA ASP A 308 -19.48 7.95 5.79
C ASP A 308 -19.42 6.67 6.65
N PRO A 309 -18.55 6.58 7.69
CA PRO A 309 -18.48 5.42 8.59
C PRO A 309 -19.81 4.96 9.17
N ILE A 310 -20.78 5.86 9.38
CA ILE A 310 -22.14 5.53 9.88
C ILE A 310 -22.89 4.59 8.93
N ASP A 311 -22.59 4.66 7.63
CA ASP A 311 -23.16 3.86 6.55
C ASP A 311 -22.30 2.66 6.17
N GLY A 312 -21.28 2.38 6.99
CA GLY A 312 -20.35 1.28 6.79
C GLY A 312 -20.25 0.33 7.97
N PHE A 313 -19.46 -0.71 7.78
CA PHE A 313 -19.06 -1.67 8.79
C PHE A 313 -17.54 -1.78 8.80
N VAL A 314 -16.94 -1.85 9.98
CA VAL A 314 -15.52 -2.12 10.14
C VAL A 314 -15.20 -3.51 9.59
N ILE A 315 -14.14 -3.61 8.80
CA ILE A 315 -13.66 -4.89 8.23
C ILE A 315 -12.91 -5.69 9.29
N ALA A 316 -13.01 -7.00 9.27
CA ALA A 316 -12.24 -7.90 10.14
C ALA A 316 -10.76 -7.99 9.70
N GLY A 317 -9.89 -8.43 10.63
CA GLY A 317 -8.49 -8.72 10.33
C GLY A 317 -7.61 -7.48 10.23
N GLN A 318 -7.91 -6.46 11.02
CA GLN A 318 -7.11 -5.23 11.11
C GLN A 318 -6.28 -5.15 12.40
N GLU A 319 -6.10 -6.27 13.07
CA GLU A 319 -5.25 -6.36 14.26
C GLU A 319 -3.79 -6.74 13.87
N PRO A 320 -2.77 -6.14 14.48
CA PRO A 320 -2.89 -5.09 15.50
C PRO A 320 -3.39 -3.76 14.91
N HIS A 321 -4.16 -3.00 15.69
CA HIS A 321 -4.64 -1.66 15.32
C HIS A 321 -4.00 -0.62 16.24
N TYR A 322 -3.30 0.34 15.67
CA TYR A 322 -2.56 1.35 16.42
C TYR A 322 -3.37 2.65 16.55
N PRO A 323 -3.14 3.44 17.61
CA PRO A 323 -3.88 4.68 17.86
C PRO A 323 -3.77 5.77 16.78
N TRP A 324 -2.75 5.68 15.94
CA TRP A 324 -2.55 6.62 14.81
C TRP A 324 -3.25 6.19 13.53
N GLN A 325 -3.98 5.07 13.52
CA GLN A 325 -4.64 4.48 12.36
C GLN A 325 -6.16 4.66 12.43
N ASP A 326 -6.77 4.83 11.27
CA ASP A 326 -8.20 4.68 11.06
C ASP A 326 -8.54 3.26 10.59
N TYR A 327 -9.72 2.77 10.93
CA TYR A 327 -10.19 1.49 10.41
C TYR A 327 -10.55 1.56 8.92
N PHE A 328 -10.40 0.45 8.23
CA PHE A 328 -11.01 0.25 6.92
C PHE A 328 -12.47 -0.18 7.05
N TYR A 329 -13.28 0.28 6.11
CA TYR A 329 -14.72 0.04 6.11
C TYR A 329 -15.21 -0.58 4.81
N VAL A 330 -16.33 -1.31 4.93
CA VAL A 330 -17.16 -1.74 3.82
C VAL A 330 -18.56 -1.10 3.96
N SER A 331 -19.12 -0.57 2.87
CA SER A 331 -20.44 0.08 2.89
C SER A 331 -21.58 -0.92 3.09
N LYS A 332 -22.75 -0.45 3.57
CA LYS A 332 -24.00 -1.23 3.63
C LYS A 332 -24.26 -1.90 2.26
N LYS A 333 -24.15 -1.15 1.14
CA LYS A 333 -24.31 -1.66 -0.22
C LYS A 333 -23.40 -2.85 -0.51
N ALA A 334 -22.10 -2.71 -0.25
CA ALA A 334 -21.14 -3.76 -0.54
C ALA A 334 -21.29 -4.97 0.38
N ALA A 335 -21.59 -4.75 1.67
CA ALA A 335 -21.80 -5.81 2.64
C ALA A 335 -23.09 -6.64 2.35
N PHE A 336 -24.17 -5.98 1.96
CA PHE A 336 -25.44 -6.66 1.63
C PHE A 336 -25.34 -7.46 0.33
N LEU A 337 -24.68 -6.91 -0.69
CA LEU A 337 -24.56 -7.49 -2.03
C LEU A 337 -23.27 -8.30 -2.24
N LYS A 338 -22.41 -8.38 -1.23
CA LYS A 338 -21.08 -9.04 -1.29
C LYS A 338 -20.18 -8.55 -2.44
N ILE A 339 -20.22 -7.24 -2.73
CA ILE A 339 -19.43 -6.65 -3.82
C ILE A 339 -17.95 -6.74 -3.48
N ASN A 340 -17.15 -7.33 -4.37
CA ASN A 340 -15.70 -7.53 -4.23
C ASN A 340 -15.32 -8.11 -2.85
N ASN A 341 -16.07 -9.12 -2.41
CA ASN A 341 -15.90 -9.71 -1.07
C ASN A 341 -14.49 -10.27 -0.85
N GLN A 342 -13.75 -10.62 -1.89
CA GLN A 342 -12.34 -11.03 -1.82
C GLN A 342 -11.43 -9.93 -1.22
N ARG A 343 -11.78 -8.65 -1.36
CA ARG A 343 -10.98 -7.53 -0.86
C ARG A 343 -11.20 -7.20 0.63
N TRP A 344 -12.28 -7.70 1.23
CA TRP A 344 -12.62 -7.39 2.62
C TRP A 344 -13.06 -8.60 3.46
N LYS A 345 -13.29 -9.75 2.85
CA LYS A 345 -13.65 -11.06 3.43
C LYS A 345 -14.84 -11.03 4.39
N ASN A 346 -14.70 -10.41 5.57
CA ASN A 346 -15.71 -10.34 6.62
C ASN A 346 -15.73 -8.98 7.31
N VAL A 347 -16.85 -8.66 7.95
CA VAL A 347 -16.93 -7.54 8.91
C VAL A 347 -16.38 -7.97 10.27
N ALA A 348 -15.93 -7.02 11.07
CA ALA A 348 -15.45 -7.25 12.42
C ALA A 348 -16.52 -7.95 13.28
N SER A 349 -16.07 -8.72 14.27
CA SER A 349 -16.96 -9.55 15.10
C SER A 349 -18.07 -8.73 15.76
N PHE A 350 -17.76 -7.56 16.25
CA PHE A 350 -18.72 -6.64 16.91
C PHE A 350 -19.73 -6.00 15.93
N GLU A 351 -19.47 -6.01 14.63
CA GLU A 351 -20.37 -5.49 13.58
C GLU A 351 -21.40 -6.53 13.06
N LYS A 352 -21.19 -7.82 13.34
CA LYS A 352 -22.01 -8.90 12.75
C LYS A 352 -23.48 -8.80 13.11
N VAL A 353 -23.79 -8.42 14.36
CA VAL A 353 -25.18 -8.27 14.82
C VAL A 353 -25.85 -7.11 14.09
N ARG A 354 -25.18 -5.95 14.04
CA ARG A 354 -25.66 -4.76 13.32
C ARG A 354 -25.89 -5.05 11.84
N LEU A 355 -24.97 -5.73 11.19
CA LEU A 355 -25.10 -6.15 9.78
C LEU A 355 -26.36 -7.01 9.56
N LYS A 356 -26.60 -8.01 10.44
CA LYS A 356 -27.77 -8.90 10.33
C LYS A 356 -29.08 -8.13 10.46
N ILE A 357 -29.18 -7.26 11.44
CA ILE A 357 -30.39 -6.44 11.68
C ILE A 357 -30.67 -5.55 10.47
N LEU A 358 -29.69 -4.72 10.06
CA LEU A 358 -29.86 -3.81 8.95
C LEU A 358 -30.17 -4.53 7.65
N LYS A 359 -29.55 -5.69 7.41
CA LYS A 359 -29.87 -6.49 6.21
C LYS A 359 -31.32 -6.97 6.16
N GLN A 360 -31.92 -7.29 7.31
CA GLN A 360 -33.34 -7.65 7.41
C GLN A 360 -34.25 -6.45 7.19
N GLU A 361 -33.94 -5.30 7.77
CA GLU A 361 -34.70 -4.05 7.60
C GLU A 361 -34.74 -3.57 6.13
N TYR A 362 -33.64 -3.72 5.42
CA TYR A 362 -33.54 -3.32 4.01
C TYR A 362 -33.98 -4.40 3.01
N ALA A 363 -34.15 -5.67 3.43
CA ALA A 363 -34.69 -6.73 2.59
C ALA A 363 -36.18 -6.59 2.35
N GLY A 364 -36.90 -5.82 3.18
CA GLY A 364 -38.32 -5.52 3.05
C GLY A 364 -38.64 -4.23 2.27
N LYS A 365 -37.61 -3.50 1.85
CA LYS A 365 -37.69 -2.26 1.05
C LYS A 365 -37.15 -2.49 -0.35
#